data_7219f781223f290f8a248717b9f16ad9
#
_entry.id   7219f781223f290f8a248717b9f16ad9
#
_cell.length_a   1.000
_cell.length_b   1.000
_cell.length_c   1.000
_cell.angle_alpha   90.00
_cell.angle_beta   90.00
_cell.angle_gamma   90.00
#
_symmetry.space_group_name_H-M   'P 1'
#
loop_
_entity.id
_entity.type
_entity.pdbx_description
1 polymer ?
#
loop_
_entity_poly.entity_id
_entity_poly.type
_entity_poly.pdbx_seq_one_letter_code
_entity_poly.pdbx_strand_id
1 'polypeptide(L)'
;PGMCVLSFAFNGEKDNKYLPEHIEKNSVCYTGTHDNDTLVSLLKNMSAWDKNNFVAGVKNSLKEMNAGGNADTDEALCDAVIALGFACKAQLFVLPMQDAARLGGEYRMNEPSTDKAQNWSVRIEEKYFAERTAEDLRSLAEAYGR
;
A
#
# COMPACT_ATOMS: atom_id res chain seq x y z
N PRO A 1 17.17 -9.39 -6.53
CA PRO A 1 16.39 -8.59 -5.57
C PRO A 1 15.14 -9.34 -5.14
N GLY A 2 14.79 -9.22 -3.86
CA GLY A 2 13.54 -9.74 -3.33
C GLY A 2 12.33 -8.88 -3.74
N MET A 3 11.13 -9.45 -3.65
CA MET A 3 9.87 -8.74 -3.84
C MET A 3 9.07 -8.76 -2.53
N CYS A 4 8.58 -7.62 -2.09
CA CYS A 4 7.77 -7.46 -0.90
C CYS A 4 6.48 -6.72 -1.26
N VAL A 5 5.35 -7.20 -0.72
CA VAL A 5 4.02 -6.64 -1.00
C VAL A 5 3.34 -6.32 0.32
N LEU A 6 3.13 -5.03 0.59
CA LEU A 6 2.64 -4.54 1.88
C LEU A 6 1.21 -4.99 2.18
N SER A 7 0.37 -5.22 1.17
CA SER A 7 -0.98 -5.75 1.39
C SER A 7 -0.99 -7.13 2.10
N PHE A 8 0.12 -7.86 2.10
CA PHE A 8 0.28 -9.13 2.81
C PHE A 8 1.07 -9.03 4.12
N ALA A 9 1.53 -7.83 4.49
CA ALA A 9 2.42 -7.64 5.62
C ALA A 9 1.71 -7.78 6.98
N PHE A 10 0.51 -7.25 7.09
CA PHE A 10 -0.14 -6.96 8.37
C PHE A 10 -1.17 -8.03 8.77
N ASN A 11 -0.78 -9.30 8.71
CA ASN A 11 -1.63 -10.47 9.00
C ASN A 11 -1.62 -10.89 10.49
N GLY A 12 -0.95 -10.15 11.36
CA GLY A 12 -0.80 -10.44 12.79
C GLY A 12 0.45 -11.27 13.15
N GLU A 13 1.19 -11.77 12.17
CA GLU A 13 2.46 -12.48 12.38
C GLU A 13 3.61 -11.47 12.58
N LYS A 14 4.32 -11.59 13.71
CA LYS A 14 5.41 -10.65 14.06
C LYS A 14 6.67 -10.83 13.21
N ASP A 15 6.87 -11.99 12.65
CA ASP A 15 8.01 -12.37 11.83
C ASP A 15 7.68 -12.38 10.32
N ASN A 16 6.55 -11.80 9.93
CA ASN A 16 6.19 -11.67 8.53
C ASN A 16 7.28 -10.88 7.78
N LYS A 17 7.88 -11.52 6.77
CA LYS A 17 8.98 -10.95 5.97
C LYS A 17 8.59 -9.72 5.15
N TYR A 18 7.29 -9.46 5.01
CA TYR A 18 6.78 -8.30 4.28
C TYR A 18 6.54 -7.09 5.18
N LEU A 19 6.69 -7.22 6.51
CA LEU A 19 6.63 -6.06 7.41
C LEU A 19 7.68 -5.03 6.99
N PRO A 20 7.32 -3.74 6.89
CA PRO A 20 8.22 -2.71 6.37
C PRO A 20 9.58 -2.66 7.05
N GLU A 21 9.63 -2.88 8.36
CA GLU A 21 10.87 -2.93 9.17
C GLU A 21 11.77 -4.13 8.86
N HIS A 22 11.21 -5.23 8.30
CA HIS A 22 11.94 -6.43 7.93
C HIS A 22 12.43 -6.42 6.47
N ILE A 23 11.99 -5.47 5.66
CA ILE A 23 12.34 -5.41 4.25
C ILE A 23 13.84 -5.11 4.09
N GLU A 24 14.51 -5.95 3.31
CA GLU A 24 15.92 -5.79 3.01
C GLU A 24 16.18 -4.78 1.89
N LYS A 25 17.37 -4.17 1.88
CA LYS A 25 17.74 -3.16 0.88
C LYS A 25 17.69 -3.70 -0.55
N ASN A 26 18.16 -4.93 -0.80
CA ASN A 26 18.15 -5.52 -2.15
C ASN A 26 16.77 -6.10 -2.49
N SER A 27 15.77 -5.25 -2.50
CA SER A 27 14.38 -5.62 -2.79
C SER A 27 13.61 -4.53 -3.51
N VAL A 28 12.45 -4.91 -4.05
CA VAL A 28 11.41 -4.02 -4.58
C VAL A 28 10.19 -4.17 -3.68
N CYS A 29 9.71 -3.07 -3.13
CA CYS A 29 8.51 -3.01 -2.30
C CYS A 29 7.33 -2.47 -3.13
N TYR A 30 6.15 -3.02 -2.91
CA TYR A 30 4.88 -2.60 -3.52
C TYR A 30 3.83 -2.43 -2.43
N THR A 31 2.86 -1.53 -2.61
CA THR A 31 1.63 -1.60 -1.80
C THR A 31 0.81 -2.81 -2.19
N GLY A 32 0.63 -3.03 -3.47
CA GLY A 32 0.02 -4.17 -4.13
C GLY A 32 0.53 -4.29 -5.56
N THR A 33 0.32 -5.43 -6.20
CA THR A 33 0.63 -5.68 -7.62
C THR A 33 -0.63 -5.55 -8.47
N HIS A 34 -0.51 -5.74 -9.78
CA HIS A 34 -1.67 -5.75 -10.69
C HIS A 34 -2.71 -6.85 -10.35
N ASP A 35 -2.31 -7.90 -9.65
CA ASP A 35 -3.18 -9.01 -9.25
C ASP A 35 -3.88 -8.77 -7.91
N ASN A 36 -3.41 -7.81 -7.12
CA ASN A 36 -4.01 -7.46 -5.84
C ASN A 36 -5.21 -6.53 -6.04
N ASP A 37 -6.07 -6.50 -5.04
CA ASP A 37 -7.08 -5.44 -4.93
C ASP A 37 -6.40 -4.10 -4.59
N THR A 38 -7.10 -2.99 -4.82
CA THR A 38 -6.63 -1.68 -4.34
C THR A 38 -6.65 -1.65 -2.81
N LEU A 39 -5.79 -0.84 -2.18
CA LEU A 39 -5.76 -0.71 -0.72
C LEU A 39 -7.12 -0.34 -0.15
N VAL A 40 -7.83 0.59 -0.77
CA VAL A 40 -9.17 1.01 -0.36
C VAL A 40 -10.15 -0.16 -0.37
N SER A 41 -10.17 -0.93 -1.46
CA SER A 41 -11.07 -2.08 -1.59
C SER A 41 -10.68 -3.22 -0.65
N LEU A 42 -9.39 -3.49 -0.50
CA LEU A 42 -8.86 -4.47 0.44
C LEU A 42 -9.36 -4.17 1.86
N LEU A 43 -9.18 -2.94 2.35
CA LEU A 43 -9.58 -2.54 3.70
C LEU A 43 -11.10 -2.59 3.91
N LYS A 44 -11.87 -2.23 2.88
CA LYS A 44 -13.33 -2.28 2.92
C LYS A 44 -13.88 -3.70 3.03
N ASN A 45 -13.21 -4.67 2.39
CA ASN A 45 -13.67 -6.04 2.26
C ASN A 45 -13.06 -7.00 3.29
N MET A 46 -12.14 -6.54 4.13
CA MET A 46 -11.56 -7.34 5.20
C MET A 46 -12.60 -7.75 6.24
N SER A 47 -12.45 -8.95 6.80
CA SER A 47 -13.15 -9.32 8.02
C SER A 47 -12.74 -8.39 9.18
N ALA A 48 -13.59 -8.28 10.20
CA ALA A 48 -13.25 -7.47 11.39
C ALA A 48 -11.96 -7.95 12.07
N TRP A 49 -11.72 -9.26 12.07
CA TRP A 49 -10.51 -9.86 12.65
C TRP A 49 -9.26 -9.49 11.85
N ASP A 50 -9.30 -9.64 10.53
CA ASP A 50 -8.18 -9.28 9.65
C ASP A 50 -7.88 -7.79 9.72
N LYS A 51 -8.92 -6.96 9.74
CA LYS A 51 -8.79 -5.52 9.84
C LYS A 51 -8.15 -5.08 11.17
N ASN A 52 -8.53 -5.69 12.27
CA ASN A 52 -7.89 -5.41 13.57
C ASN A 52 -6.40 -5.76 13.55
N ASN A 53 -6.01 -6.90 12.96
CA ASN A 53 -4.61 -7.28 12.81
C ASN A 53 -3.88 -6.31 11.89
N PHE A 54 -4.49 -5.92 10.79
CA PHE A 54 -3.92 -4.97 9.84
C PHE A 54 -3.65 -3.61 10.50
N VAL A 55 -4.64 -3.05 11.18
CA VAL A 55 -4.50 -1.78 11.93
C VAL A 55 -3.41 -1.87 12.98
N ALA A 56 -3.41 -2.95 13.78
CA ALA A 56 -2.39 -3.16 14.81
C ALA A 56 -0.98 -3.27 14.21
N GLY A 57 -0.83 -4.02 13.13
CA GLY A 57 0.44 -4.18 12.41
C GLY A 57 0.94 -2.84 11.85
N VAL A 58 0.09 -2.07 11.19
CA VAL A 58 0.46 -0.75 10.67
C VAL A 58 0.89 0.19 11.80
N LYS A 59 0.14 0.27 12.90
CA LYS A 59 0.51 1.09 14.08
C LYS A 59 1.86 0.68 14.66
N ASN A 60 2.14 -0.61 14.74
CA ASN A 60 3.43 -1.11 15.21
C ASN A 60 4.57 -0.71 14.27
N SER A 61 4.42 -0.93 12.96
CA SER A 61 5.44 -0.56 11.97
C SER A 61 5.71 0.95 11.94
N LEU A 62 4.67 1.79 12.04
CA LEU A 62 4.84 3.24 12.16
C LEU A 62 5.74 3.61 13.35
N LYS A 63 5.52 2.96 14.51
CA LYS A 63 6.30 3.16 15.71
C LYS A 63 7.73 2.64 15.56
N GLU A 64 7.92 1.41 15.12
CA GLU A 64 9.24 0.76 14.95
C GLU A 64 10.14 1.54 13.97
N MET A 65 9.55 2.08 12.92
CA MET A 65 10.26 2.82 11.88
C MET A 65 10.34 4.32 12.16
N ASN A 66 9.74 4.81 13.23
CA ASN A 66 9.57 6.24 13.51
C ASN A 66 8.98 7.01 12.29
N ALA A 67 8.02 6.38 11.62
CA ALA A 67 7.38 6.95 10.46
C ALA A 67 6.15 7.78 10.86
N GLY A 68 5.93 8.86 10.13
CA GLY A 68 4.76 9.72 10.34
C GLY A 68 3.47 9.07 9.86
N GLY A 69 2.36 9.45 10.50
CA GLY A 69 1.01 9.00 10.13
C GLY A 69 0.21 8.45 11.30
N ASN A 70 -1.03 8.08 11.02
CA ASN A 70 -1.92 7.39 11.95
C ASN A 70 -2.72 6.33 11.19
N ALA A 71 -3.50 5.53 11.89
CA ALA A 71 -4.31 4.46 11.32
C ALA A 71 -5.72 4.43 11.97
N ASP A 72 -6.30 5.61 12.18
CA ASP A 72 -7.55 5.76 12.92
C ASP A 72 -8.79 5.74 12.00
N THR A 73 -8.59 5.96 10.70
CA THR A 73 -9.61 5.83 9.64
C THR A 73 -9.04 4.99 8.51
N ASP A 74 -9.91 4.47 7.62
CA ASP A 74 -9.47 3.70 6.46
C ASP A 74 -8.60 4.55 5.51
N GLU A 75 -8.90 5.82 5.35
CA GLU A 75 -8.09 6.76 4.57
C GLU A 75 -6.70 6.94 5.17
N ALA A 76 -6.64 7.24 6.48
CA ALA A 76 -5.38 7.38 7.19
C ALA A 76 -4.56 6.07 7.19
N LEU A 77 -5.24 4.93 7.21
CA LEU A 77 -4.60 3.62 7.13
C LEU A 77 -3.97 3.39 5.75
N CYS A 78 -4.64 3.77 4.65
CA CYS A 78 -4.05 3.75 3.31
C CYS A 78 -2.81 4.64 3.24
N ASP A 79 -2.91 5.87 3.76
CA ASP A 79 -1.78 6.83 3.79
C ASP A 79 -0.60 6.31 4.60
N ALA A 80 -0.88 5.68 5.74
CA ALA A 80 0.15 5.05 6.57
C ALA A 80 0.88 3.91 5.86
N VAL A 81 0.16 3.05 5.13
CA VAL A 81 0.78 1.97 4.34
C VAL A 81 1.68 2.55 3.24
N ILE A 82 1.23 3.61 2.55
CA ILE A 82 2.04 4.30 1.54
C ILE A 82 3.29 4.92 2.18
N ALA A 83 3.14 5.63 3.31
CA ALA A 83 4.26 6.22 4.04
C ALA A 83 5.29 5.15 4.49
N LEU A 84 4.83 4.00 4.97
CA LEU A 84 5.69 2.86 5.32
C LEU A 84 6.44 2.30 4.10
N GLY A 85 5.81 2.30 2.93
CA GLY A 85 6.47 1.95 1.66
C GLY A 85 7.60 2.92 1.30
N PHE A 86 7.40 4.22 1.52
CA PHE A 86 8.47 5.21 1.35
C PHE A 86 9.57 5.07 2.42
N ALA A 87 9.22 4.75 3.64
CA ALA A 87 10.15 4.64 4.76
C ALA A 87 10.99 3.34 4.74
N CYS A 88 10.51 2.26 4.11
CA CYS A 88 11.19 0.96 4.14
C CYS A 88 12.56 1.01 3.45
N LYS A 89 13.42 0.03 3.74
CA LYS A 89 14.79 -0.05 3.21
C LYS A 89 14.89 -0.52 1.75
N ALA A 90 13.79 -0.95 1.14
CA ALA A 90 13.79 -1.45 -0.25
C ALA A 90 14.44 -0.43 -1.19
N GLN A 91 15.25 -0.90 -2.12
CA GLN A 91 15.93 -0.04 -3.09
C GLN A 91 14.93 0.68 -4.02
N LEU A 92 13.82 0.02 -4.32
CA LEU A 92 12.74 0.57 -5.13
C LEU A 92 11.40 0.38 -4.42
N PHE A 93 10.60 1.42 -4.36
CA PHE A 93 9.20 1.36 -3.97
C PHE A 93 8.33 1.67 -5.19
N VAL A 94 7.43 0.76 -5.53
CA VAL A 94 6.48 0.91 -6.63
C VAL A 94 5.08 1.07 -6.05
N LEU A 95 4.48 2.20 -6.32
CA LEU A 95 3.14 2.56 -5.86
C LEU A 95 2.18 2.59 -7.06
N PRO A 96 1.19 1.69 -7.14
CA PRO A 96 0.15 1.76 -8.15
C PRO A 96 -0.61 3.08 -8.07
N MET A 97 -0.94 3.67 -9.22
CA MET A 97 -1.69 4.92 -9.26
C MET A 97 -3.05 4.81 -8.57
N GLN A 98 -3.67 3.63 -8.61
CA GLN A 98 -4.91 3.34 -7.92
C GLN A 98 -4.79 3.56 -6.40
N ASP A 99 -3.69 3.14 -5.79
CA ASP A 99 -3.44 3.33 -4.36
C ASP A 99 -3.04 4.78 -4.06
N ALA A 100 -2.20 5.38 -4.90
CA ALA A 100 -1.81 6.78 -4.77
C ALA A 100 -3.02 7.73 -4.79
N ALA A 101 -3.98 7.47 -5.67
CA ALA A 101 -5.21 8.25 -5.81
C ALA A 101 -6.38 7.74 -4.92
N ARG A 102 -6.14 6.73 -4.07
CA ARG A 102 -7.14 6.14 -3.16
C ARG A 102 -8.39 5.66 -3.88
N LEU A 103 -8.21 4.97 -5.01
CA LEU A 103 -9.31 4.46 -5.83
C LEU A 103 -9.84 3.12 -5.30
N GLY A 104 -11.13 2.89 -5.48
CA GLY A 104 -11.81 1.68 -5.05
C GLY A 104 -11.56 0.47 -5.96
N GLY A 105 -12.21 -0.65 -5.65
CA GLY A 105 -12.04 -1.93 -6.36
C GLY A 105 -12.46 -1.91 -7.83
N GLU A 106 -13.27 -0.94 -8.24
CA GLU A 106 -13.61 -0.70 -9.65
C GLU A 106 -12.39 -0.36 -10.51
N TYR A 107 -11.29 0.07 -9.88
CA TYR A 107 -10.00 0.34 -10.53
C TYR A 107 -8.99 -0.80 -10.39
N ARG A 108 -9.39 -1.96 -9.87
CA ARG A 108 -8.52 -3.14 -9.84
C ARG A 108 -8.10 -3.54 -11.25
N MET A 109 -6.80 -3.77 -11.45
CA MET A 109 -6.25 -4.07 -12.78
C MET A 109 -6.61 -5.47 -13.24
N ASN A 110 -6.43 -6.46 -12.40
CA ASN A 110 -6.64 -7.87 -12.72
C ASN A 110 -7.17 -8.66 -11.52
N GLU A 111 -8.08 -9.60 -11.77
CA GLU A 111 -8.49 -10.60 -10.81
C GLU A 111 -8.03 -11.97 -11.30
N PRO A 112 -7.00 -12.56 -10.67
CA PRO A 112 -6.41 -13.81 -11.11
C PRO A 112 -7.42 -14.94 -11.22
N SER A 113 -7.22 -15.83 -12.19
CA SER A 113 -8.08 -17.00 -12.43
C SER A 113 -9.52 -16.65 -12.81
N THR A 114 -9.76 -15.45 -13.30
CA THR A 114 -11.07 -15.03 -13.82
C THR A 114 -10.95 -14.52 -15.24
N ASP A 115 -12.03 -14.70 -16.04
CA ASP A 115 -12.18 -14.15 -17.40
C ASP A 115 -13.17 -12.98 -17.38
N LYS A 116 -12.88 -11.97 -16.55
CA LYS A 116 -13.70 -10.77 -16.42
C LYS A 116 -13.31 -9.75 -17.49
N ALA A 117 -14.30 -9.15 -18.14
CA ALA A 117 -14.07 -8.12 -19.15
C ALA A 117 -13.31 -6.89 -18.61
N GLN A 118 -13.37 -6.66 -17.29
CA GLN A 118 -12.64 -5.58 -16.64
C GLN A 118 -11.13 -5.82 -16.54
N ASN A 119 -10.69 -7.09 -16.54
CA ASN A 119 -9.28 -7.42 -16.43
C ASN A 119 -8.49 -6.74 -17.55
N TRP A 120 -7.43 -6.01 -17.19
CA TRP A 120 -6.54 -5.29 -18.09
C TRP A 120 -7.18 -4.15 -18.89
N SER A 121 -8.43 -3.77 -18.57
CA SER A 121 -9.17 -2.72 -19.27
C SER A 121 -9.31 -1.40 -18.51
N VAL A 122 -8.81 -1.36 -17.27
CA VAL A 122 -8.92 -0.18 -16.40
C VAL A 122 -8.20 1.03 -16.99
N ARG A 123 -8.90 2.16 -17.00
CA ARG A 123 -8.33 3.47 -17.33
C ARG A 123 -8.55 4.41 -16.16
N ILE A 124 -7.49 5.08 -15.75
CA ILE A 124 -7.55 6.10 -14.71
C ILE A 124 -7.87 7.44 -15.39
N GLU A 125 -8.95 8.07 -14.96
CA GLU A 125 -9.40 9.34 -15.51
C GLU A 125 -8.47 10.49 -15.10
N GLU A 126 -8.35 11.50 -15.94
CA GLU A 126 -7.46 12.66 -15.73
C GLU A 126 -7.69 13.37 -14.39
N LYS A 127 -8.94 13.43 -13.93
CA LYS A 127 -9.31 14.04 -12.64
C LYS A 127 -8.57 13.44 -11.42
N TYR A 128 -8.05 12.21 -11.53
CA TYR A 128 -7.29 11.53 -10.47
C TYR A 128 -5.79 11.82 -10.49
N PHE A 129 -5.30 12.47 -11.54
CA PHE A 129 -3.93 13.00 -11.60
C PHE A 129 -3.87 14.40 -11.00
N ALA A 130 -4.46 14.57 -9.81
CA ALA A 130 -4.56 15.84 -9.15
C ALA A 130 -3.21 16.34 -8.65
N GLU A 131 -3.01 17.66 -8.68
CA GLU A 131 -1.82 18.32 -8.15
C GLU A 131 -1.55 17.93 -6.69
N ARG A 132 -2.61 17.84 -5.87
CA ARG A 132 -2.52 17.41 -4.48
C ARG A 132 -1.89 16.02 -4.32
N THR A 133 -2.25 15.05 -5.17
CA THR A 133 -1.63 13.70 -5.13
C THR A 133 -0.13 13.79 -5.41
N ALA A 134 0.26 14.60 -6.37
CA ALA A 134 1.68 14.81 -6.69
C ALA A 134 2.44 15.51 -5.56
N GLU A 135 1.85 16.47 -4.88
CA GLU A 135 2.41 17.17 -3.72
C GLU A 135 2.57 16.24 -2.52
N ASP A 136 1.56 15.42 -2.21
CA ASP A 136 1.61 14.43 -1.14
C ASP A 136 2.76 13.44 -1.38
N LEU A 137 2.88 12.90 -2.60
CA LEU A 137 3.94 11.96 -2.96
C LEU A 137 5.32 12.61 -2.93
N ARG A 138 5.45 13.87 -3.38
CA ARG A 138 6.70 14.63 -3.28
C ARG A 138 7.11 14.81 -1.83
N SER A 139 6.18 15.21 -0.97
CA SER A 139 6.44 15.40 0.47
C SER A 139 6.94 14.12 1.13
N LEU A 140 6.33 12.97 0.78
CA LEU A 140 6.78 11.67 1.27
C LEU A 140 8.18 11.31 0.73
N ALA A 141 8.42 11.53 -0.56
CA ALA A 141 9.74 11.26 -1.17
C ALA A 141 10.84 12.09 -0.48
N GLU A 142 10.61 13.38 -0.27
CA GLU A 142 11.54 14.27 0.42
C GLU A 142 11.76 13.86 1.88
N ALA A 143 10.68 13.53 2.62
CA ALA A 143 10.74 13.14 4.02
C ALA A 143 11.57 11.87 4.26
N TYR A 144 11.56 10.94 3.31
CA TYR A 144 12.26 9.65 3.41
C TYR A 144 13.50 9.53 2.51
N GLY A 145 13.91 10.63 1.86
CA GLY A 145 15.15 10.70 1.06
C GLY A 145 15.09 9.85 -0.21
N ARG A 146 13.95 9.83 -0.87
CA ARG A 146 13.73 9.08 -2.13
C ARG A 146 13.53 10.01 -3.32
#